data_ce182e6e243ff2d174f97ec6dbc3002c
#
_entry.id   ce182e6e243ff2d174f97ec6dbc3002c
#
_cell.length_a   1.000
_cell.length_b   1.000
_cell.length_c   1.000
_cell.angle_alpha   90.00
_cell.angle_beta   90.00
_cell.angle_gamma   90.00
#
_symmetry.space_group_name_H-M   'P 1'
#
loop_
_entity.id
_entity.type
_entity.pdbx_description
1 polymer ?
#
loop_
_entity_poly.entity_id
_entity_poly.type
_entity_poly.pdbx_seq_one_letter_code
_entity_poly.pdbx_strand_id
1 'polypeptide(L)'
;MSWTLSQRAQKLTSSAIREILKVTERPEVISFAGGLPSPDTFPVERLRAKAAEVLTNDPSPALQYGPTEGYLKLREWIAERYSTPSARIDPQNVLVTTGSQQALDLLGKTLIDSGSKVLVETPTYLGALQAFSLFEPNYVSVTSDEEGLVPSALTAKVTDGARFLYVLPNFQNPTGRRMPLARRQELARIAKQSGLLVLEDDPYAALSYSGDALPTLLSMLPDQVVHMGSFSKVLAPGLRVGYLIAPQAVHRKLVQAKQAADLHTPSFTQRIVYETVKDGFLDTHIPTIRSLYGERCKVMLDALKEHFPSSVTWNAPQGGMFIWVQLPSGVDSFKLLDQAIAQNVAFVPGGPFFANEAQLNTLRLSFVTVPPEKIRKGVAILGKLLRESIATARVA
;
A
#
# COMPACT_ATOMS: atom_id res chain seq x y z
N MET A 1 -4.18 -39.27 -11.37
CA MET A 1 -3.67 -38.30 -12.37
C MET A 1 -3.12 -37.09 -11.60
N SER A 2 -1.88 -36.72 -11.85
CA SER A 2 -1.27 -35.50 -11.25
C SER A 2 -1.25 -34.38 -12.29
N TRP A 3 -1.68 -33.17 -11.91
CA TRP A 3 -1.58 -31.99 -12.76
C TRP A 3 -0.12 -31.54 -12.84
N THR A 4 0.37 -31.25 -14.03
CA THR A 4 1.69 -30.63 -14.21
C THR A 4 1.55 -29.12 -14.08
N LEU A 5 2.06 -28.55 -12.99
CA LEU A 5 2.06 -27.10 -12.75
C LEU A 5 3.18 -26.43 -13.53
N SER A 6 2.96 -25.18 -13.93
CA SER A 6 4.02 -24.36 -14.51
C SER A 6 5.13 -24.08 -13.48
N GLN A 7 6.36 -23.81 -13.93
CA GLN A 7 7.48 -23.47 -13.05
C GLN A 7 7.17 -22.28 -12.13
N ARG A 8 6.46 -21.27 -12.64
CA ARG A 8 5.99 -20.13 -11.85
C ARG A 8 5.03 -20.54 -10.73
N ALA A 9 4.07 -21.41 -11.04
CA ALA A 9 3.10 -21.89 -10.05
C ALA A 9 3.75 -22.71 -8.94
N GLN A 10 4.82 -23.46 -9.24
CA GLN A 10 5.57 -24.24 -8.25
C GLN A 10 6.33 -23.36 -7.26
N LYS A 11 6.69 -22.12 -7.65
CA LYS A 11 7.39 -21.15 -6.80
C LYS A 11 6.44 -20.31 -5.93
N LEU A 12 5.12 -20.37 -6.17
CA LEU A 12 4.14 -19.64 -5.37
C LEU A 12 4.08 -20.19 -3.94
N THR A 13 4.23 -19.28 -2.99
CA THR A 13 4.07 -19.56 -1.56
C THR A 13 2.85 -18.82 -1.02
N SER A 14 2.22 -19.35 0.04
CA SER A 14 1.17 -18.61 0.73
C SER A 14 1.74 -17.34 1.37
N SER A 15 0.93 -16.26 1.35
CA SER A 15 1.31 -15.02 2.01
C SER A 15 1.38 -15.22 3.52
N ALA A 16 2.54 -14.90 4.14
CA ALA A 16 2.70 -14.91 5.60
C ALA A 16 1.61 -14.06 6.30
N ILE A 17 1.27 -12.90 5.73
CA ILE A 17 0.19 -12.04 6.25
C ILE A 17 -1.17 -12.76 6.18
N ARG A 18 -1.44 -13.51 5.11
CA ARG A 18 -2.71 -14.22 4.94
C ARG A 18 -2.91 -15.30 6.00
N GLU A 19 -1.85 -16.03 6.36
CA GLU A 19 -1.92 -17.02 7.45
C GLU A 19 -2.18 -16.35 8.80
N ILE A 20 -1.54 -15.21 9.07
CA ILE A 20 -1.78 -14.40 10.26
C ILE A 20 -3.24 -13.89 10.28
N LEU A 21 -3.76 -13.43 9.13
CA LEU A 21 -5.13 -12.92 9.05
C LEU A 21 -6.19 -13.98 9.35
N LYS A 22 -5.95 -15.26 9.03
CA LYS A 22 -6.86 -16.35 9.43
C LYS A 22 -7.01 -16.45 10.96
N VAL A 23 -5.93 -16.24 11.70
CA VAL A 23 -5.98 -16.23 13.17
C VAL A 23 -6.74 -15.02 13.70
N THR A 24 -6.66 -13.88 12.99
CA THR A 24 -7.31 -12.62 13.41
C THR A 24 -8.81 -12.57 13.13
N GLU A 25 -9.38 -13.57 12.46
CA GLU A 25 -10.84 -13.74 12.31
C GLU A 25 -11.53 -14.11 13.63
N ARG A 26 -10.78 -14.54 14.65
CA ARG A 26 -11.32 -14.85 15.97
C ARG A 26 -11.68 -13.55 16.70
N PRO A 27 -12.92 -13.38 17.21
CA PRO A 27 -13.38 -12.12 17.81
C PRO A 27 -12.66 -11.72 19.09
N GLU A 28 -12.03 -12.69 19.78
CA GLU A 28 -11.22 -12.46 20.98
C GLU A 28 -9.84 -11.87 20.67
N VAL A 29 -9.34 -11.98 19.43
CA VAL A 29 -7.99 -11.54 19.07
C VAL A 29 -7.95 -10.03 18.83
N ILE A 30 -7.09 -9.34 19.55
CA ILE A 30 -6.73 -7.94 19.29
C ILE A 30 -5.74 -7.93 18.13
N SER A 31 -6.21 -7.53 16.95
CA SER A 31 -5.40 -7.59 15.73
C SER A 31 -4.78 -6.25 15.36
N PHE A 32 -3.47 -6.13 15.51
CA PHE A 32 -2.66 -5.07 14.91
C PHE A 32 -2.02 -5.51 13.57
N ALA A 33 -2.45 -6.65 13.02
CA ALA A 33 -1.85 -7.23 11.82
C ALA A 33 -2.45 -6.67 10.51
N GLY A 34 -3.76 -6.44 10.46
CA GLY A 34 -4.47 -6.08 9.24
C GLY A 34 -4.09 -4.69 8.69
N GLY A 35 -3.81 -4.61 7.39
CA GLY A 35 -3.74 -3.33 6.65
C GLY A 35 -5.12 -2.89 6.13
N LEU A 36 -6.19 -3.21 6.85
CA LEU A 36 -7.57 -2.90 6.48
C LEU A 36 -7.95 -1.50 7.01
N PRO A 37 -8.68 -0.68 6.25
CA PRO A 37 -9.27 0.54 6.78
C PRO A 37 -10.36 0.22 7.80
N SER A 38 -10.63 1.16 8.73
CA SER A 38 -11.68 0.97 9.72
C SER A 38 -13.06 0.94 9.06
N PRO A 39 -13.91 -0.07 9.37
CA PRO A 39 -15.29 -0.09 8.93
C PRO A 39 -16.10 1.13 9.38
N ASP A 40 -15.72 1.76 10.50
CA ASP A 40 -16.35 2.98 11.04
C ASP A 40 -16.28 4.16 10.04
N THR A 41 -15.36 4.07 9.07
CA THR A 41 -15.18 5.12 8.05
C THR A 41 -15.88 4.81 6.72
N PHE A 42 -16.59 3.69 6.59
CA PHE A 42 -17.26 3.38 5.33
C PHE A 42 -18.54 4.22 5.16
N PRO A 43 -18.69 4.97 4.06
CA PRO A 43 -19.87 5.81 3.83
C PRO A 43 -21.06 4.99 3.31
N VAL A 44 -21.54 4.04 4.14
CA VAL A 44 -22.52 3.00 3.75
C VAL A 44 -23.80 3.61 3.20
N GLU A 45 -24.39 4.63 3.87
CA GLU A 45 -25.65 5.23 3.44
C GLU A 45 -25.50 5.94 2.09
N ARG A 46 -24.37 6.64 1.88
CA ARG A 46 -24.10 7.29 0.61
C ARG A 46 -23.90 6.25 -0.50
N LEU A 47 -23.14 5.19 -0.25
CA LEU A 47 -22.94 4.13 -1.24
C LEU A 47 -24.25 3.43 -1.60
N ARG A 48 -25.15 3.19 -0.61
CA ARG A 48 -26.48 2.63 -0.83
C ARG A 48 -27.30 3.55 -1.75
N ALA A 49 -27.36 4.84 -1.43
CA ALA A 49 -28.10 5.81 -2.22
C ALA A 49 -27.56 5.89 -3.65
N LYS A 50 -26.24 5.94 -3.82
CA LYS A 50 -25.60 6.03 -5.15
C LYS A 50 -25.75 4.75 -5.96
N ALA A 51 -25.75 3.58 -5.34
CA ALA A 51 -26.04 2.32 -6.02
C ALA A 51 -27.50 2.28 -6.54
N ALA A 52 -28.45 2.73 -5.74
CA ALA A 52 -29.86 2.85 -6.17
C ALA A 52 -30.02 3.87 -7.30
N GLU A 53 -29.35 5.04 -7.20
CA GLU A 53 -29.37 6.09 -8.24
C GLU A 53 -28.84 5.56 -9.58
N VAL A 54 -27.71 4.84 -9.58
CA VAL A 54 -27.13 4.24 -10.79
C VAL A 54 -28.10 3.24 -11.44
N LEU A 55 -28.73 2.37 -10.64
CA LEU A 55 -29.65 1.37 -11.17
C LEU A 55 -30.98 1.97 -11.62
N THR A 56 -31.38 3.12 -11.08
CA THR A 56 -32.60 3.82 -11.49
C THR A 56 -32.38 4.60 -12.79
N ASN A 57 -31.27 5.36 -12.86
CA ASN A 57 -31.10 6.36 -13.93
C ASN A 57 -30.33 5.81 -15.13
N ASP A 58 -29.45 4.82 -14.96
CA ASP A 58 -28.52 4.34 -16.01
C ASP A 58 -28.28 2.82 -15.93
N PRO A 59 -29.36 1.99 -15.80
CA PRO A 59 -29.22 0.56 -15.53
C PRO A 59 -28.52 -0.20 -16.65
N SER A 60 -28.87 0.09 -17.90
CA SER A 60 -28.36 -0.67 -19.05
C SER A 60 -26.84 -0.54 -19.22
N PRO A 61 -26.24 0.65 -19.27
CA PRO A 61 -24.76 0.75 -19.36
C PRO A 61 -24.05 0.42 -18.03
N ALA A 62 -24.74 0.45 -16.89
CA ALA A 62 -24.15 0.02 -15.63
C ALA A 62 -23.95 -1.50 -15.54
N LEU A 63 -24.84 -2.26 -16.16
CA LEU A 63 -24.87 -3.74 -16.12
C LEU A 63 -24.28 -4.38 -17.37
N GLN A 64 -23.97 -3.60 -18.43
CA GLN A 64 -23.36 -4.09 -19.66
C GLN A 64 -21.83 -4.04 -19.58
N TYR A 65 -21.18 -4.76 -20.50
CA TYR A 65 -19.75 -4.61 -20.74
C TYR A 65 -19.38 -3.15 -21.04
N GLY A 66 -18.20 -2.73 -20.57
CA GLY A 66 -17.66 -1.40 -20.75
C GLY A 66 -16.27 -1.40 -21.38
N PRO A 67 -15.70 -0.21 -21.62
CA PRO A 67 -14.33 -0.09 -22.14
C PRO A 67 -13.31 -0.63 -21.11
N THR A 68 -12.24 -1.23 -21.62
CA THR A 68 -11.16 -1.79 -20.82
C THR A 68 -10.49 -0.72 -19.96
N GLU A 69 -10.32 0.48 -20.48
CA GLU A 69 -9.74 1.62 -19.77
C GLU A 69 -10.58 2.07 -18.56
N GLY A 70 -11.85 1.76 -18.56
CA GLY A 70 -12.81 2.11 -17.53
C GLY A 70 -13.74 3.25 -17.89
N TYR A 71 -14.69 3.55 -17.00
CA TYR A 71 -15.72 4.55 -17.15
C TYR A 71 -15.14 5.95 -17.34
N LEU A 72 -15.43 6.60 -18.47
CA LEU A 72 -14.82 7.85 -18.89
C LEU A 72 -14.93 8.95 -17.81
N LYS A 73 -16.12 9.17 -17.26
CA LYS A 73 -16.32 10.21 -16.24
C LYS A 73 -15.49 9.97 -14.97
N LEU A 74 -15.26 8.72 -14.58
CA LEU A 74 -14.37 8.41 -13.47
C LEU A 74 -12.90 8.69 -13.84
N ARG A 75 -12.48 8.37 -15.06
CA ARG A 75 -11.13 8.68 -15.55
C ARG A 75 -10.89 10.19 -15.65
N GLU A 76 -11.87 10.96 -16.11
CA GLU A 76 -11.84 12.43 -16.15
C GLU A 76 -11.69 13.01 -14.73
N TRP A 77 -12.47 12.50 -13.78
CA TRP A 77 -12.37 12.92 -12.38
C TRP A 77 -10.99 12.60 -11.76
N ILE A 78 -10.43 11.42 -12.05
CA ILE A 78 -9.08 11.04 -11.61
C ILE A 78 -8.04 11.96 -12.25
N ALA A 79 -8.11 12.19 -13.56
CA ALA A 79 -7.18 13.04 -14.29
C ALA A 79 -7.18 14.48 -13.76
N GLU A 80 -8.35 15.04 -13.48
CA GLU A 80 -8.49 16.37 -12.89
C GLU A 80 -7.82 16.46 -11.52
N ARG A 81 -8.05 15.47 -10.65
CA ARG A 81 -7.51 15.42 -9.29
C ARG A 81 -5.98 15.40 -9.24
N TYR A 82 -5.33 14.80 -10.23
CA TYR A 82 -3.87 14.72 -10.33
C TYR A 82 -3.25 15.77 -11.26
N SER A 83 -4.06 16.54 -11.96
CA SER A 83 -3.59 17.65 -12.78
C SER A 83 -3.11 18.81 -11.92
N THR A 84 -1.99 19.41 -12.34
CA THR A 84 -1.47 20.66 -11.78
C THR A 84 -1.38 21.72 -12.88
N PRO A 85 -1.17 23.00 -12.54
CA PRO A 85 -0.95 24.03 -13.57
C PRO A 85 0.23 23.71 -14.51
N SER A 86 1.24 22.99 -14.02
CA SER A 86 2.45 22.63 -14.77
C SER A 86 2.42 21.24 -15.41
N ALA A 87 1.48 20.37 -15.00
CA ALA A 87 1.39 18.99 -15.48
C ALA A 87 -0.09 18.56 -15.57
N ARG A 88 -0.67 18.75 -16.78
CA ARG A 88 -2.03 18.30 -17.06
C ARG A 88 -2.06 16.82 -17.38
N ILE A 89 -2.96 16.10 -16.75
CA ILE A 89 -3.17 14.67 -16.98
C ILE A 89 -4.31 14.50 -17.99
N ASP A 90 -4.05 13.79 -19.08
CA ASP A 90 -5.09 13.38 -20.03
C ASP A 90 -5.85 12.17 -19.48
N PRO A 91 -7.19 12.17 -19.45
CA PRO A 91 -7.99 11.00 -19.12
C PRO A 91 -7.64 9.73 -19.93
N GLN A 92 -7.04 9.87 -21.10
CA GLN A 92 -6.56 8.74 -21.90
C GLN A 92 -5.32 8.06 -21.30
N ASN A 93 -4.64 8.69 -20.35
CA ASN A 93 -3.53 8.11 -19.61
C ASN A 93 -3.99 7.39 -18.34
N VAL A 94 -5.28 7.43 -18.02
CA VAL A 94 -5.86 6.80 -16.83
C VAL A 94 -6.44 5.44 -17.20
N LEU A 95 -6.05 4.40 -16.47
CA LEU A 95 -6.60 3.04 -16.54
C LEU A 95 -7.21 2.69 -15.18
N VAL A 96 -8.53 2.41 -15.15
CA VAL A 96 -9.19 1.90 -13.96
C VAL A 96 -8.90 0.41 -13.78
N THR A 97 -8.53 0.01 -12.57
CA THR A 97 -8.15 -1.37 -12.25
C THR A 97 -9.01 -1.95 -11.13
N THR A 98 -9.06 -3.27 -11.04
CA THR A 98 -9.76 -3.99 -9.97
C THR A 98 -8.92 -3.97 -8.69
N GLY A 99 -8.78 -2.76 -8.13
CA GLY A 99 -7.87 -2.40 -7.05
C GLY A 99 -6.41 -2.27 -7.52
N SER A 100 -5.56 -1.68 -6.66
CA SER A 100 -4.12 -1.49 -6.95
C SER A 100 -3.36 -2.81 -7.10
N GLN A 101 -3.85 -3.92 -6.53
CA GLN A 101 -3.24 -5.23 -6.71
C GLN A 101 -3.25 -5.67 -8.18
N GLN A 102 -4.32 -5.38 -8.93
CA GLN A 102 -4.34 -5.63 -10.37
C GLN A 102 -3.38 -4.70 -11.12
N ALA A 103 -3.25 -3.45 -10.69
CA ALA A 103 -2.26 -2.55 -11.29
C ALA A 103 -0.84 -3.11 -11.17
N LEU A 104 -0.47 -3.63 -9.99
CA LEU A 104 0.82 -4.30 -9.78
C LEU A 104 1.00 -5.53 -10.68
N ASP A 105 -0.01 -6.38 -10.79
CA ASP A 105 0.03 -7.57 -11.66
C ASP A 105 0.21 -7.19 -13.14
N LEU A 106 -0.54 -6.20 -13.61
CA LEU A 106 -0.42 -5.69 -15.00
C LEU A 106 0.95 -5.08 -15.27
N LEU A 107 1.51 -4.32 -14.32
CA LEU A 107 2.85 -3.75 -14.43
C LEU A 107 3.90 -4.85 -14.46
N GLY A 108 3.78 -5.87 -13.62
CA GLY A 108 4.64 -7.05 -13.66
C GLY A 108 4.61 -7.73 -15.03
N LYS A 109 3.42 -8.01 -15.56
CA LYS A 109 3.22 -8.62 -16.89
C LYS A 109 3.84 -7.81 -18.03
N THR A 110 3.80 -6.48 -17.90
CA THR A 110 4.18 -5.58 -18.99
C THR A 110 5.67 -5.21 -18.98
N LEU A 111 6.28 -5.15 -17.79
CA LEU A 111 7.61 -4.58 -17.60
C LEU A 111 8.68 -5.58 -17.15
N ILE A 112 8.30 -6.77 -16.66
CA ILE A 112 9.24 -7.73 -16.07
C ILE A 112 9.37 -8.98 -16.93
N ASP A 113 10.58 -9.25 -17.36
CA ASP A 113 11.01 -10.56 -17.84
C ASP A 113 11.75 -11.30 -16.71
N SER A 114 11.87 -12.64 -16.79
CA SER A 114 12.67 -13.42 -15.83
C SER A 114 14.11 -12.87 -15.76
N GLY A 115 14.59 -12.60 -14.53
CA GLY A 115 15.90 -11.99 -14.29
C GLY A 115 15.96 -10.47 -14.45
N SER A 116 14.86 -9.79 -14.82
CA SER A 116 14.83 -8.33 -14.89
C SER A 116 15.18 -7.68 -13.56
N LYS A 117 16.06 -6.68 -13.60
CA LYS A 117 16.47 -5.91 -12.43
C LYS A 117 15.35 -4.95 -12.01
N VAL A 118 14.83 -5.13 -10.81
CA VAL A 118 13.76 -4.30 -10.23
C VAL A 118 14.26 -3.68 -8.93
N LEU A 119 14.25 -2.35 -8.85
CA LEU A 119 14.67 -1.60 -7.67
C LEU A 119 13.48 -1.44 -6.73
N VAL A 120 13.69 -1.71 -5.44
CA VAL A 120 12.66 -1.58 -4.39
C VAL A 120 13.24 -0.92 -3.15
N GLU A 121 12.40 -0.21 -2.40
CA GLU A 121 12.75 0.25 -1.04
C GLU A 121 13.05 -0.94 -0.11
N THR A 122 13.73 -0.70 0.97
CA THR A 122 13.99 -1.73 1.98
C THR A 122 13.72 -1.19 3.39
N PRO A 123 12.66 -1.67 4.08
CA PRO A 123 11.64 -2.62 3.61
C PRO A 123 10.66 -1.99 2.59
N THR A 124 9.86 -2.83 1.91
CA THR A 124 8.85 -2.41 0.93
C THR A 124 7.54 -3.18 1.07
N TYR A 125 6.53 -2.83 0.27
CA TYR A 125 5.20 -3.44 0.34
C TYR A 125 5.22 -4.91 -0.12
N LEU A 126 4.86 -5.81 0.79
CA LEU A 126 4.81 -7.25 0.51
C LEU A 126 3.89 -7.61 -0.66
N GLY A 127 2.75 -6.90 -0.82
CA GLY A 127 1.84 -7.17 -1.94
C GLY A 127 2.45 -6.88 -3.31
N ALA A 128 3.36 -5.92 -3.41
CA ALA A 128 4.13 -5.67 -4.63
C ALA A 128 5.17 -6.77 -4.87
N LEU A 129 5.92 -7.15 -3.82
CA LEU A 129 6.87 -8.27 -3.93
C LEU A 129 6.18 -9.55 -4.40
N GLN A 130 4.99 -9.86 -3.85
CA GLN A 130 4.21 -11.03 -4.26
C GLN A 130 3.70 -10.95 -5.70
N ALA A 131 3.21 -9.79 -6.13
CA ALA A 131 2.73 -9.61 -7.51
C ALA A 131 3.88 -9.74 -8.52
N PHE A 132 5.00 -9.10 -8.25
CA PHE A 132 6.17 -9.11 -9.14
C PHE A 132 6.90 -10.45 -9.14
N SER A 133 6.93 -11.19 -8.02
CA SER A 133 7.62 -12.49 -7.92
C SER A 133 7.12 -13.52 -8.95
N LEU A 134 5.86 -13.39 -9.42
CA LEU A 134 5.33 -14.22 -10.50
C LEU A 134 6.10 -14.09 -11.82
N PHE A 135 6.82 -12.99 -11.99
CA PHE A 135 7.60 -12.69 -13.20
C PHE A 135 9.11 -12.89 -13.00
N GLU A 136 9.50 -13.44 -11.83
CA GLU A 136 10.88 -13.83 -11.49
C GLU A 136 11.91 -12.69 -11.63
N PRO A 137 11.65 -11.49 -11.07
CA PRO A 137 12.63 -10.41 -11.13
C PRO A 137 13.85 -10.70 -10.26
N ASN A 138 14.94 -10.01 -10.58
CA ASN A 138 16.08 -9.83 -9.69
C ASN A 138 15.88 -8.54 -8.89
N TYR A 139 15.49 -8.65 -7.62
CA TYR A 139 15.31 -7.49 -6.75
C TYR A 139 16.65 -6.90 -6.31
N VAL A 140 16.74 -5.58 -6.39
CA VAL A 140 17.84 -4.80 -5.82
C VAL A 140 17.25 -3.84 -4.79
N SER A 141 17.59 -4.08 -3.53
CA SER A 141 17.18 -3.23 -2.41
C SER A 141 17.92 -1.90 -2.43
N VAL A 142 17.18 -0.80 -2.42
CA VAL A 142 17.71 0.56 -2.28
C VAL A 142 17.62 0.97 -0.83
N THR A 143 18.71 1.48 -0.26
CA THR A 143 18.78 1.89 1.15
C THR A 143 17.69 2.90 1.49
N SER A 144 17.07 2.71 2.65
CA SER A 144 16.09 3.63 3.24
C SER A 144 16.50 4.01 4.66
N ASP A 145 16.14 5.22 5.08
CA ASP A 145 16.32 5.74 6.43
C ASP A 145 14.99 6.21 7.03
N GLU A 146 15.00 7.08 8.05
CA GLU A 146 13.81 7.58 8.72
C GLU A 146 12.86 8.39 7.81
N GLU A 147 13.36 8.92 6.70
CA GLU A 147 12.61 9.68 5.70
C GLU A 147 12.25 8.85 4.45
N GLY A 148 12.46 7.52 4.49
CA GLY A 148 12.21 6.60 3.38
C GLY A 148 13.43 6.36 2.51
N LEU A 149 13.24 6.07 1.21
CA LEU A 149 14.32 5.80 0.27
C LEU A 149 15.35 6.94 0.23
N VAL A 150 16.64 6.57 0.26
CA VAL A 150 17.79 7.49 0.14
C VAL A 150 18.14 7.64 -1.34
N PRO A 151 17.85 8.81 -1.99
CA PRO A 151 18.08 8.95 -3.44
C PRO A 151 19.54 8.82 -3.87
N SER A 152 20.48 9.23 -3.04
CA SER A 152 21.93 9.09 -3.34
C SER A 152 22.41 7.64 -3.44
N ALA A 153 21.65 6.67 -2.92
CA ALA A 153 21.90 5.24 -3.12
C ALA A 153 21.59 4.78 -4.56
N LEU A 154 20.84 5.55 -5.34
CA LEU A 154 20.57 5.30 -6.76
C LEU A 154 21.75 5.74 -7.63
N THR A 155 22.90 5.13 -7.42
CA THR A 155 24.10 5.37 -8.24
C THR A 155 23.90 4.89 -9.68
N ALA A 156 24.73 5.34 -10.61
CA ALA A 156 24.70 4.87 -12.00
C ALA A 156 24.76 3.32 -12.09
N LYS A 157 25.59 2.68 -11.25
CA LYS A 157 25.68 1.21 -11.18
C LYS A 157 24.37 0.55 -10.72
N VAL A 158 23.63 1.20 -9.82
CA VAL A 158 22.33 0.69 -9.33
C VAL A 158 21.25 0.88 -10.38
N THR A 159 21.19 2.02 -11.04
CA THR A 159 20.16 2.34 -12.04
C THR A 159 20.39 1.70 -13.41
N ASP A 160 21.63 1.40 -13.76
CA ASP A 160 21.96 0.77 -15.05
C ASP A 160 21.25 -0.57 -15.24
N GLY A 161 20.53 -0.71 -16.35
CA GLY A 161 19.74 -1.90 -16.69
C GLY A 161 18.52 -2.16 -15.80
N ALA A 162 18.17 -1.25 -14.88
CA ALA A 162 16.97 -1.40 -14.08
C ALA A 162 15.71 -1.16 -14.92
N ARG A 163 14.71 -2.01 -14.76
CA ARG A 163 13.40 -1.87 -15.42
C ARG A 163 12.60 -0.72 -14.83
N PHE A 164 12.56 -0.63 -13.52
CA PHE A 164 11.92 0.44 -12.77
C PHE A 164 12.35 0.46 -11.31
N LEU A 165 12.03 1.56 -10.63
CA LEU A 165 12.02 1.68 -9.19
C LEU A 165 10.57 1.66 -8.69
N TYR A 166 10.24 0.78 -7.73
CA TYR A 166 8.97 0.78 -7.01
C TYR A 166 9.12 1.51 -5.67
N VAL A 167 8.28 2.52 -5.43
CA VAL A 167 8.36 3.40 -4.25
C VAL A 167 6.99 3.81 -3.73
N LEU A 168 6.86 3.90 -2.38
CA LEU A 168 5.68 4.43 -1.68
C LEU A 168 6.07 5.72 -0.93
N PRO A 169 5.90 6.89 -1.53
CA PRO A 169 6.40 8.14 -0.94
C PRO A 169 5.56 8.67 0.23
N ASN A 170 4.33 8.18 0.42
CA ASN A 170 3.42 8.65 1.45
C ASN A 170 3.04 7.55 2.43
N PHE A 171 3.43 7.70 3.72
CA PHE A 171 3.01 6.81 4.81
C PHE A 171 3.15 5.33 4.46
N GLN A 172 4.33 4.99 3.96
CA GLN A 172 4.70 3.71 3.37
C GLN A 172 4.20 2.52 4.20
N ASN A 173 3.72 1.50 3.52
CA ASN A 173 3.56 0.17 4.09
C ASN A 173 4.84 -0.65 3.85
N PRO A 174 5.63 -1.04 4.89
CA PRO A 174 5.18 -1.19 6.28
C PRO A 174 5.55 -0.05 7.23
N THR A 175 6.42 0.88 6.85
CA THR A 175 7.14 1.74 7.82
C THR A 175 6.33 2.94 8.33
N GLY A 176 5.24 3.33 7.66
CA GLY A 176 4.52 4.57 7.98
C GLY A 176 5.30 5.86 7.68
N ARG A 177 6.47 5.76 7.07
CA ARG A 177 7.33 6.91 6.73
C ARG A 177 6.77 7.71 5.57
N ARG A 178 7.07 8.99 5.52
CA ARG A 178 6.69 9.91 4.44
C ARG A 178 7.93 10.58 3.88
N MET A 179 8.15 10.42 2.59
CA MET A 179 9.26 11.06 1.88
C MET A 179 9.06 12.57 1.80
N PRO A 180 9.97 13.42 2.33
CA PRO A 180 9.84 14.87 2.30
C PRO A 180 10.05 15.41 0.87
N LEU A 181 9.59 16.65 0.63
CA LEU A 181 9.62 17.29 -0.69
C LEU A 181 11.03 17.32 -1.30
N ALA A 182 12.03 17.71 -0.53
CA ALA A 182 13.41 17.80 -1.03
C ALA A 182 13.92 16.45 -1.56
N ARG A 183 13.58 15.37 -0.86
CA ARG A 183 13.96 14.02 -1.27
C ARG A 183 13.20 13.54 -2.52
N ARG A 184 11.92 13.92 -2.68
CA ARG A 184 11.17 13.68 -3.92
C ARG A 184 11.80 14.40 -5.11
N GLN A 185 12.21 15.67 -4.93
CA GLN A 185 12.87 16.46 -5.95
C GLN A 185 14.22 15.85 -6.35
N GLU A 186 15.01 15.38 -5.39
CA GLU A 186 16.27 14.71 -5.66
C GLU A 186 16.06 13.38 -6.40
N LEU A 187 15.09 12.56 -5.95
CA LEU A 187 14.73 11.32 -6.64
C LEU A 187 14.29 11.58 -8.07
N ALA A 188 13.43 12.58 -8.28
CA ALA A 188 12.99 12.97 -9.62
C ALA A 188 14.16 13.43 -10.51
N ARG A 189 15.10 14.19 -9.97
CA ARG A 189 16.30 14.61 -10.69
C ARG A 189 17.17 13.40 -11.13
N ILE A 190 17.39 12.44 -10.21
CA ILE A 190 18.20 11.25 -10.51
C ILE A 190 17.47 10.36 -11.52
N ALA A 191 16.18 10.12 -11.34
CA ALA A 191 15.37 9.33 -12.27
C ALA A 191 15.39 9.93 -13.69
N LYS A 192 15.26 11.27 -13.81
CA LYS A 192 15.35 11.97 -15.09
C LYS A 192 16.72 11.80 -15.75
N GLN A 193 17.81 11.92 -14.98
CA GLN A 193 19.18 11.80 -15.50
C GLN A 193 19.52 10.38 -15.95
N SER A 194 19.02 9.37 -15.25
CA SER A 194 19.28 7.95 -15.55
C SER A 194 18.28 7.32 -16.52
N GLY A 195 17.20 8.03 -16.88
CA GLY A 195 16.11 7.45 -17.66
C GLY A 195 15.29 6.38 -16.90
N LEU A 196 15.41 6.33 -15.56
CA LEU A 196 14.76 5.33 -14.73
C LEU A 196 13.23 5.54 -14.67
N LEU A 197 12.47 4.52 -15.03
CA LEU A 197 11.02 4.50 -14.80
C LEU A 197 10.73 4.35 -13.30
N VAL A 198 9.76 5.10 -12.79
CA VAL A 198 9.33 5.03 -11.38
C VAL A 198 7.88 4.58 -11.30
N LEU A 199 7.62 3.56 -10.49
CA LEU A 199 6.28 3.13 -10.08
C LEU A 199 5.96 3.75 -8.72
N GLU A 200 5.17 4.81 -8.71
CA GLU A 200 4.72 5.51 -7.50
C GLU A 200 3.42 4.89 -7.01
N ASP A 201 3.46 4.15 -5.91
CA ASP A 201 2.26 3.57 -5.28
C ASP A 201 1.78 4.46 -4.13
N ASP A 202 0.61 5.07 -4.28
CA ASP A 202 0.15 6.12 -3.37
C ASP A 202 -1.29 5.93 -2.87
N PRO A 203 -1.57 4.87 -2.11
CA PRO A 203 -2.89 4.67 -1.52
C PRO A 203 -3.11 5.50 -0.24
N TYR A 204 -2.08 6.16 0.31
CA TYR A 204 -2.13 6.77 1.64
C TYR A 204 -1.96 8.28 1.69
N ALA A 205 -1.63 8.99 0.59
CA ALA A 205 -1.41 10.44 0.60
C ALA A 205 -2.54 11.23 1.25
N ALA A 206 -3.79 10.82 0.98
CA ALA A 206 -4.97 11.44 1.56
C ALA A 206 -5.07 11.30 3.10
N LEU A 207 -4.29 10.40 3.71
CA LEU A 207 -4.35 10.09 5.15
C LEU A 207 -3.32 10.87 5.98
N SER A 208 -2.82 12.02 5.51
CA SER A 208 -2.03 12.96 6.32
C SER A 208 -2.88 13.53 7.44
N TYR A 209 -2.49 13.40 8.71
CA TYR A 209 -3.29 13.90 9.84
C TYR A 209 -3.35 15.42 9.91
N SER A 210 -2.30 16.11 9.46
CA SER A 210 -2.29 17.58 9.32
C SER A 210 -3.13 18.06 8.12
N GLY A 211 -3.47 17.16 7.19
CA GLY A 211 -4.19 17.50 5.97
C GLY A 211 -3.33 18.07 4.86
N ASP A 212 -2.02 18.29 5.08
CA ASP A 212 -1.11 18.77 4.05
C ASP A 212 -0.85 17.71 2.97
N ALA A 213 -0.72 18.18 1.73
CA ALA A 213 -0.38 17.35 0.58
C ALA A 213 1.02 17.75 0.06
N LEU A 214 1.81 16.75 -0.30
CA LEU A 214 3.07 16.97 -1.01
C LEU A 214 2.88 16.65 -2.51
N PRO A 215 3.59 17.33 -3.41
CA PRO A 215 3.59 17.00 -4.82
C PRO A 215 3.96 15.53 -5.06
N THR A 216 3.28 14.89 -6.01
CA THR A 216 3.57 13.52 -6.43
C THR A 216 4.81 13.47 -7.30
N LEU A 217 5.46 12.31 -7.40
CA LEU A 217 6.52 12.10 -8.38
C LEU A 217 5.97 12.20 -9.81
N LEU A 218 4.72 11.79 -10.03
CA LEU A 218 4.01 11.98 -11.29
C LEU A 218 4.00 13.45 -11.72
N SER A 219 3.69 14.38 -10.81
CA SER A 219 3.67 15.81 -11.13
C SER A 219 5.05 16.41 -11.47
N MET A 220 6.13 15.75 -11.03
CA MET A 220 7.51 16.13 -11.30
C MET A 220 8.07 15.50 -12.58
N LEU A 221 7.63 14.28 -12.91
CA LEU A 221 8.14 13.47 -14.02
C LEU A 221 6.99 12.73 -14.75
N PRO A 222 6.07 13.43 -15.42
CA PRO A 222 4.88 12.82 -16.01
C PRO A 222 5.20 11.78 -17.10
N ASP A 223 6.35 11.88 -17.76
CA ASP A 223 6.77 10.96 -18.82
C ASP A 223 7.53 9.72 -18.33
N GLN A 224 7.90 9.66 -17.04
CA GLN A 224 8.72 8.58 -16.46
C GLN A 224 8.09 7.93 -15.23
N VAL A 225 6.95 8.46 -14.76
CA VAL A 225 6.25 7.91 -13.58
C VAL A 225 4.96 7.23 -14.01
N VAL A 226 4.79 6.00 -13.53
CA VAL A 226 3.48 5.35 -13.47
C VAL A 226 2.97 5.52 -12.03
N HIS A 227 1.90 6.28 -11.87
CA HIS A 227 1.28 6.50 -10.57
C HIS A 227 0.13 5.54 -10.36
N MET A 228 0.05 4.93 -9.18
CA MET A 228 -1.03 4.04 -8.77
C MET A 228 -1.78 4.61 -7.58
N GLY A 229 -3.10 4.58 -7.65
CA GLY A 229 -3.98 5.01 -6.58
C GLY A 229 -5.13 4.03 -6.33
N SER A 230 -5.85 4.24 -5.24
CA SER A 230 -6.93 3.35 -4.83
C SER A 230 -8.01 4.07 -4.04
N PHE A 231 -9.27 3.68 -4.27
CA PHE A 231 -10.39 4.11 -3.42
C PHE A 231 -10.53 3.28 -2.14
N SER A 232 -9.73 2.24 -1.98
CA SER A 232 -9.81 1.31 -0.85
C SER A 232 -9.59 1.96 0.52
N LYS A 233 -8.82 3.06 0.59
CA LYS A 233 -8.44 3.70 1.87
C LYS A 233 -9.28 4.94 2.19
N VAL A 234 -9.99 5.48 1.18
CA VAL A 234 -10.81 6.69 1.30
C VAL A 234 -12.31 6.45 1.11
N LEU A 235 -12.71 5.27 0.61
CA LEU A 235 -14.11 4.83 0.53
C LEU A 235 -14.30 3.47 1.19
N ALA A 236 -14.12 2.38 0.43
CA ALA A 236 -14.22 1.02 0.96
C ALA A 236 -13.43 0.03 0.09
N PRO A 237 -12.65 -0.88 0.70
CA PRO A 237 -11.82 -1.83 -0.04
C PRO A 237 -12.64 -2.87 -0.82
N GLY A 238 -13.88 -3.16 -0.37
CA GLY A 238 -14.80 -4.09 -1.03
C GLY A 238 -15.28 -3.63 -2.40
N LEU A 239 -15.19 -2.34 -2.73
CA LEU A 239 -15.53 -1.79 -4.04
C LEU A 239 -14.57 -2.27 -5.14
N ARG A 240 -13.36 -2.69 -4.79
CA ARG A 240 -12.34 -3.17 -5.72
C ARG A 240 -12.07 -2.22 -6.88
N VAL A 241 -11.98 -0.90 -6.62
CA VAL A 241 -11.64 0.13 -7.60
C VAL A 241 -10.31 0.77 -7.23
N GLY A 242 -9.36 0.64 -8.12
CA GLY A 242 -8.09 1.34 -8.17
C GLY A 242 -7.87 1.94 -9.55
N TYR A 243 -6.74 2.57 -9.74
CA TYR A 243 -6.36 3.15 -11.02
C TYR A 243 -4.85 3.30 -11.12
N LEU A 244 -4.39 3.42 -12.35
CA LEU A 244 -3.05 3.91 -12.65
C LEU A 244 -3.12 5.05 -13.66
N ILE A 245 -2.12 5.91 -13.63
CA ILE A 245 -1.86 6.98 -14.57
C ILE A 245 -0.49 6.71 -15.15
N ALA A 246 -0.40 6.50 -16.46
CA ALA A 246 0.84 6.08 -17.11
C ALA A 246 1.13 6.86 -18.39
N PRO A 247 2.39 7.03 -18.77
CA PRO A 247 2.75 7.53 -20.09
C PRO A 247 2.12 6.68 -21.19
N GLN A 248 1.70 7.30 -22.28
CA GLN A 248 0.89 6.68 -23.34
C GLN A 248 1.51 5.37 -23.90
N ALA A 249 2.84 5.30 -24.00
CA ALA A 249 3.50 4.11 -24.52
C ALA A 249 3.32 2.88 -23.59
N VAL A 250 3.39 3.09 -22.28
CA VAL A 250 3.17 2.05 -21.25
C VAL A 250 1.67 1.76 -21.11
N HIS A 251 0.83 2.82 -21.08
CA HIS A 251 -0.62 2.73 -20.93
C HIS A 251 -1.24 1.77 -21.94
N ARG A 252 -0.88 1.90 -23.24
CA ARG A 252 -1.40 1.02 -24.30
C ARG A 252 -1.15 -0.46 -24.02
N LYS A 253 0.02 -0.80 -23.49
CA LYS A 253 0.39 -2.18 -23.17
C LYS A 253 -0.34 -2.69 -21.93
N LEU A 254 -0.53 -1.83 -20.94
CA LEU A 254 -1.33 -2.14 -19.75
C LEU A 254 -2.80 -2.40 -20.09
N VAL A 255 -3.40 -1.62 -21.01
CA VAL A 255 -4.75 -1.85 -21.51
C VAL A 255 -4.85 -3.21 -22.22
N GLN A 256 -3.90 -3.55 -23.10
CA GLN A 256 -3.87 -4.85 -23.78
C GLN A 256 -3.75 -6.01 -22.79
N ALA A 257 -2.89 -5.87 -21.77
CA ALA A 257 -2.72 -6.88 -20.72
C ALA A 257 -3.98 -7.03 -19.84
N LYS A 258 -4.66 -5.91 -19.52
CA LYS A 258 -5.91 -5.91 -18.77
C LYS A 258 -7.05 -6.53 -19.55
N GLN A 259 -7.16 -6.22 -20.84
CA GLN A 259 -8.18 -6.80 -21.72
C GLN A 259 -8.09 -8.34 -21.72
N ALA A 260 -6.87 -8.88 -21.74
CA ALA A 260 -6.64 -10.31 -21.66
C ALA A 260 -6.89 -10.90 -20.25
N ALA A 261 -6.80 -10.10 -19.18
CA ALA A 261 -6.93 -10.56 -17.81
C ALA A 261 -8.39 -10.61 -17.32
N ASP A 262 -9.16 -9.53 -17.51
CA ASP A 262 -10.53 -9.41 -16.98
C ASP A 262 -11.48 -8.57 -17.84
N LEU A 263 -11.09 -8.22 -19.05
CA LEU A 263 -11.77 -7.31 -19.98
C LEU A 263 -11.84 -5.88 -19.43
N HIS A 264 -12.50 -5.68 -18.32
CA HIS A 264 -12.62 -4.38 -17.63
C HIS A 264 -13.01 -4.57 -16.16
N THR A 265 -12.73 -3.57 -15.33
CA THR A 265 -13.28 -3.48 -13.97
C THR A 265 -14.80 -3.31 -14.02
N PRO A 266 -15.60 -3.90 -13.10
CA PRO A 266 -17.05 -3.85 -13.17
C PRO A 266 -17.62 -2.43 -13.36
N SER A 267 -18.40 -2.23 -14.44
CA SER A 267 -18.97 -0.93 -14.82
C SER A 267 -19.86 -0.35 -13.72
N PHE A 268 -20.67 -1.19 -13.07
CA PHE A 268 -21.55 -0.80 -11.98
C PHE A 268 -20.79 -0.17 -10.82
N THR A 269 -19.74 -0.82 -10.36
CA THR A 269 -18.94 -0.33 -9.23
C THR A 269 -18.21 0.98 -9.58
N GLN A 270 -17.68 1.11 -10.79
CA GLN A 270 -17.05 2.35 -11.24
C GLN A 270 -18.03 3.54 -11.24
N ARG A 271 -19.27 3.31 -11.68
CA ARG A 271 -20.33 4.34 -11.67
C ARG A 271 -20.71 4.72 -10.25
N ILE A 272 -20.87 3.76 -9.32
CA ILE A 272 -21.13 4.04 -7.91
C ILE A 272 -19.99 4.91 -7.33
N VAL A 273 -18.74 4.55 -7.59
CA VAL A 273 -17.59 5.34 -7.12
C VAL A 273 -17.65 6.75 -7.68
N TYR A 274 -17.84 6.93 -8.99
CA TYR A 274 -17.94 8.25 -9.60
C TYR A 274 -19.10 9.07 -9.00
N GLU A 275 -20.30 8.50 -8.93
CA GLU A 275 -21.47 9.19 -8.36
C GLU A 275 -21.26 9.54 -6.86
N THR A 276 -20.42 8.78 -6.17
CA THR A 276 -20.07 9.06 -4.76
C THR A 276 -19.12 10.25 -4.64
N VAL A 277 -18.16 10.41 -5.57
CA VAL A 277 -17.06 11.38 -5.41
C VAL A 277 -17.20 12.67 -6.22
N LYS A 278 -18.03 12.69 -7.27
CA LYS A 278 -18.13 13.78 -8.27
C LYS A 278 -18.46 15.16 -7.71
N ASP A 279 -19.11 15.22 -6.56
CA ASP A 279 -19.64 16.45 -5.94
C ASP A 279 -18.80 16.90 -4.73
N GLY A 280 -17.51 16.52 -4.67
CA GLY A 280 -16.60 16.95 -3.60
C GLY A 280 -16.77 16.19 -2.28
N PHE A 281 -17.50 15.07 -2.26
CA PHE A 281 -17.73 14.29 -1.04
C PHE A 281 -16.44 13.96 -0.28
N LEU A 282 -15.36 13.63 -0.97
CA LEU A 282 -14.09 13.28 -0.33
C LEU A 282 -13.50 14.42 0.50
N ASP A 283 -13.81 15.68 0.17
CA ASP A 283 -13.25 16.84 0.87
C ASP A 283 -13.80 16.96 2.30
N THR A 284 -15.01 16.46 2.55
CA THR A 284 -15.62 16.38 3.87
C THR A 284 -15.41 15.02 4.55
N HIS A 285 -15.32 13.95 3.77
CA HIS A 285 -15.21 12.60 4.30
C HIS A 285 -13.78 12.25 4.76
N ILE A 286 -12.75 12.62 4.00
CA ILE A 286 -11.36 12.34 4.36
C ILE A 286 -10.95 12.96 5.70
N PRO A 287 -11.34 14.20 6.06
CA PRO A 287 -11.09 14.75 7.39
C PRO A 287 -11.62 13.87 8.54
N THR A 288 -12.75 13.21 8.39
CA THR A 288 -13.29 12.31 9.44
C THR A 288 -12.42 11.06 9.61
N ILE A 289 -11.90 10.51 8.52
CA ILE A 289 -10.94 9.39 8.54
C ILE A 289 -9.64 9.81 9.23
N ARG A 290 -9.10 10.98 8.87
CA ARG A 290 -7.87 11.53 9.45
C ARG A 290 -7.99 11.74 10.95
N SER A 291 -9.11 12.28 11.41
CA SER A 291 -9.39 12.50 12.84
C SER A 291 -9.39 11.19 13.62
N LEU A 292 -10.14 10.19 13.13
CA LEU A 292 -10.23 8.87 13.77
C LEU A 292 -8.86 8.16 13.81
N TYR A 293 -8.12 8.18 12.69
CA TYR A 293 -6.83 7.50 12.60
C TYR A 293 -5.76 8.23 13.41
N GLY A 294 -5.76 9.57 13.42
CA GLY A 294 -4.86 10.37 14.25
C GLY A 294 -5.05 10.13 15.74
N GLU A 295 -6.31 10.03 16.21
CA GLU A 295 -6.61 9.68 17.60
C GLU A 295 -6.10 8.28 17.95
N ARG A 296 -6.39 7.26 17.14
CA ARG A 296 -5.94 5.89 17.38
C ARG A 296 -4.41 5.76 17.31
N CYS A 297 -3.75 6.48 16.40
CA CYS A 297 -2.29 6.58 16.34
C CYS A 297 -1.72 7.14 17.64
N LYS A 298 -2.26 8.25 18.12
CA LYS A 298 -1.82 8.85 19.39
C LYS A 298 -1.97 7.87 20.54
N VAL A 299 -3.12 7.20 20.67
CA VAL A 299 -3.34 6.20 21.73
C VAL A 299 -2.33 5.05 21.65
N MET A 300 -1.99 4.58 20.44
CA MET A 300 -0.99 3.54 20.29
C MET A 300 0.42 4.03 20.66
N LEU A 301 0.81 5.23 20.23
CA LEU A 301 2.12 5.80 20.59
C LEU A 301 2.26 6.03 22.11
N ASP A 302 1.20 6.51 22.76
CA ASP A 302 1.18 6.68 24.21
C ASP A 302 1.33 5.31 24.92
N ALA A 303 0.60 4.29 24.46
CA ALA A 303 0.70 2.94 25.03
C ALA A 303 2.07 2.28 24.78
N LEU A 304 2.67 2.46 23.62
CA LEU A 304 4.04 1.98 23.34
C LEU A 304 5.04 2.62 24.29
N LYS A 305 4.95 3.92 24.50
CA LYS A 305 5.82 4.65 25.43
C LYS A 305 5.68 4.17 26.88
N GLU A 306 4.47 3.80 27.29
CA GLU A 306 4.17 3.31 28.65
C GLU A 306 4.66 1.87 28.87
N HIS A 307 4.47 1.00 27.88
CA HIS A 307 4.59 -0.45 28.10
C HIS A 307 5.80 -1.11 27.46
N PHE A 308 6.39 -0.52 26.38
CA PHE A 308 7.52 -1.15 25.70
C PHE A 308 8.84 -0.89 26.44
N PRO A 309 9.78 -1.86 26.43
CA PRO A 309 11.12 -1.66 26.96
C PRO A 309 11.87 -0.54 26.23
N SER A 310 12.74 0.19 26.92
CA SER A 310 13.53 1.30 26.37
C SER A 310 14.50 0.89 25.25
N SER A 311 14.80 -0.40 25.13
CA SER A 311 15.63 -0.95 24.06
C SER A 311 14.86 -1.21 22.74
N VAL A 312 13.55 -1.02 22.73
CA VAL A 312 12.70 -1.13 21.53
C VAL A 312 12.42 0.26 21.00
N THR A 313 12.58 0.46 19.70
CA THR A 313 12.34 1.75 19.06
C THR A 313 11.21 1.66 18.02
N TRP A 314 10.57 2.76 17.74
CA TRP A 314 9.49 2.87 16.74
C TRP A 314 9.43 4.28 16.17
N ASN A 315 8.84 4.41 14.98
CA ASN A 315 8.57 5.71 14.40
C ASN A 315 7.24 6.30 14.91
N ALA A 316 7.08 7.60 14.78
CA ALA A 316 5.84 8.33 15.07
C ALA A 316 5.26 8.87 13.75
N PRO A 317 4.38 8.12 13.05
CA PRO A 317 3.87 8.52 11.75
C PRO A 317 2.93 9.72 11.86
N GLN A 318 3.00 10.62 10.87
CA GLN A 318 2.13 11.79 10.75
C GLN A 318 0.91 11.53 9.84
N GLY A 319 0.65 10.28 9.54
CA GLY A 319 -0.44 9.85 8.68
C GLY A 319 -0.41 8.34 8.43
N GLY A 320 -1.26 7.89 7.54
CA GLY A 320 -1.32 6.48 7.16
C GLY A 320 -1.96 5.58 8.23
N MET A 321 -1.45 4.36 8.33
CA MET A 321 -2.12 3.29 9.09
C MET A 321 -1.18 2.44 9.95
N PHE A 322 0.15 2.69 9.90
CA PHE A 322 1.16 1.76 10.41
C PHE A 322 2.22 2.43 11.28
N ILE A 323 2.66 1.69 12.29
CA ILE A 323 3.86 1.96 13.06
C ILE A 323 4.85 0.82 12.81
N TRP A 324 6.10 1.18 12.52
CA TRP A 324 7.21 0.25 12.37
C TRP A 324 8.01 0.19 13.64
N VAL A 325 8.23 -1.01 14.14
CA VAL A 325 8.93 -1.26 15.40
C VAL A 325 10.22 -2.00 15.13
N GLN A 326 11.32 -1.54 15.72
CA GLN A 326 12.63 -2.17 15.72
C GLN A 326 12.89 -2.78 17.09
N LEU A 327 13.12 -4.09 17.12
CA LEU A 327 13.47 -4.86 18.30
C LEU A 327 14.99 -4.92 18.46
N PRO A 328 15.51 -5.19 19.66
CA PRO A 328 16.93 -5.47 19.87
C PRO A 328 17.42 -6.65 19.03
N SER A 329 18.71 -6.64 18.72
CA SER A 329 19.36 -7.77 18.06
C SER A 329 19.15 -9.07 18.86
N GLY A 330 18.90 -10.18 18.15
CA GLY A 330 18.63 -11.50 18.74
C GLY A 330 17.15 -11.75 19.09
N VAL A 331 16.28 -10.75 19.06
CA VAL A 331 14.84 -10.95 19.25
C VAL A 331 14.18 -11.24 17.91
N ASP A 332 13.58 -12.42 17.76
CA ASP A 332 12.88 -12.86 16.56
C ASP A 332 11.38 -12.53 16.65
N SER A 333 10.90 -11.70 15.74
CA SER A 333 9.50 -11.26 15.68
C SER A 333 8.50 -12.36 15.31
N PHE A 334 8.93 -13.43 14.64
CA PHE A 334 8.07 -14.59 14.40
C PHE A 334 7.83 -15.39 15.68
N LYS A 335 8.88 -15.65 16.47
CA LYS A 335 8.74 -16.31 17.78
C LYS A 335 7.88 -15.46 18.73
N LEU A 336 8.07 -14.14 18.70
CA LEU A 336 7.24 -13.20 19.47
C LEU A 336 5.77 -13.24 19.01
N LEU A 337 5.50 -13.38 17.72
CA LEU A 337 4.13 -13.50 17.20
C LEU A 337 3.42 -14.74 17.74
N ASP A 338 4.09 -15.90 17.75
CA ASP A 338 3.51 -17.15 18.29
C ASP A 338 3.08 -16.98 19.76
N GLN A 339 3.93 -16.34 20.57
CA GLN A 339 3.63 -16.01 21.96
C GLN A 339 2.46 -15.01 22.08
N ALA A 340 2.42 -14.00 21.21
CA ALA A 340 1.37 -13.00 21.18
C ALA A 340 -0.01 -13.60 20.81
N ILE A 341 -0.04 -14.50 19.82
CA ILE A 341 -1.26 -15.22 19.43
C ILE A 341 -1.81 -16.07 20.59
N ALA A 342 -0.95 -16.70 21.37
CA ALA A 342 -1.35 -17.44 22.58
C ALA A 342 -1.99 -16.51 23.65
N GLN A 343 -1.73 -15.21 23.59
CA GLN A 343 -2.33 -14.18 24.45
C GLN A 343 -3.42 -13.36 23.72
N ASN A 344 -3.94 -13.85 22.59
CA ASN A 344 -4.94 -13.20 21.75
C ASN A 344 -4.54 -11.81 21.25
N VAL A 345 -3.26 -11.63 20.88
CA VAL A 345 -2.76 -10.42 20.20
C VAL A 345 -2.02 -10.84 18.95
N ALA A 346 -2.24 -10.13 17.84
CA ALA A 346 -1.57 -10.39 16.58
C ALA A 346 -0.98 -9.11 15.97
N PHE A 347 0.19 -9.23 15.33
CA PHE A 347 0.87 -8.20 14.56
C PHE A 347 1.52 -8.83 13.31
N VAL A 348 2.20 -8.06 12.47
CA VAL A 348 2.94 -8.63 11.32
C VAL A 348 4.44 -8.58 11.58
N PRO A 349 5.15 -9.74 11.60
CA PRO A 349 6.62 -9.77 11.59
C PRO A 349 7.18 -9.01 10.40
N GLY A 350 8.32 -8.35 10.60
CA GLY A 350 8.89 -7.48 9.56
C GLY A 350 9.59 -8.22 8.43
N GLY A 351 10.12 -9.42 8.70
CA GLY A 351 10.90 -10.17 7.72
C GLY A 351 10.33 -10.24 6.30
N PRO A 352 9.03 -10.52 6.09
CA PRO A 352 8.41 -10.61 4.76
C PRO A 352 8.41 -9.33 3.94
N PHE A 353 8.67 -8.16 4.53
CA PHE A 353 8.73 -6.88 3.81
C PHE A 353 10.11 -6.59 3.20
N PHE A 354 11.07 -7.48 3.36
CA PHE A 354 12.39 -7.37 2.77
C PHE A 354 12.49 -8.26 1.53
N ALA A 355 12.89 -7.68 0.41
CA ALA A 355 13.03 -8.42 -0.84
C ALA A 355 14.23 -9.40 -0.82
N ASN A 356 15.27 -9.08 -0.06
CA ASN A 356 16.52 -9.82 0.04
C ASN A 356 16.74 -10.28 1.49
N GLU A 357 17.69 -9.70 2.21
CA GLU A 357 18.03 -10.10 3.57
C GLU A 357 16.96 -9.66 4.57
N ALA A 358 16.21 -10.61 5.13
CA ALA A 358 15.14 -10.35 6.08
C ALA A 358 15.69 -9.89 7.44
N GLN A 359 15.14 -8.78 7.97
CA GLN A 359 15.41 -8.35 9.35
C GLN A 359 14.35 -8.96 10.28
N LEU A 360 14.71 -10.01 11.00
CA LEU A 360 13.78 -10.74 11.87
C LEU A 360 13.42 -9.98 13.15
N ASN A 361 14.20 -8.98 13.52
CA ASN A 361 13.99 -8.13 14.69
C ASN A 361 13.18 -6.86 14.37
N THR A 362 12.23 -6.96 13.46
CA THR A 362 11.31 -5.88 13.08
C THR A 362 9.86 -6.37 13.08
N LEU A 363 8.91 -5.46 13.31
CA LEU A 363 7.48 -5.76 13.17
C LEU A 363 6.67 -4.52 12.79
N ARG A 364 5.48 -4.76 12.21
CA ARG A 364 4.52 -3.72 11.86
C ARG A 364 3.28 -3.82 12.75
N LEU A 365 2.85 -2.68 13.29
CA LEU A 365 1.57 -2.52 13.98
C LEU A 365 0.61 -1.66 13.16
N SER A 366 -0.65 -2.09 13.03
CA SER A 366 -1.76 -1.30 12.50
C SER A 366 -2.69 -0.91 13.64
N PHE A 367 -3.09 0.35 13.69
CA PHE A 367 -3.91 0.88 14.78
C PHE A 367 -5.35 1.24 14.36
N VAL A 368 -5.62 1.29 13.05
CA VAL A 368 -6.83 1.95 12.51
C VAL A 368 -8.14 1.18 12.71
N THR A 369 -8.08 -0.13 12.93
CA THR A 369 -9.28 -0.97 13.14
C THR A 369 -9.57 -1.28 14.61
N VAL A 370 -8.68 -0.90 15.52
CA VAL A 370 -8.74 -1.32 16.93
C VAL A 370 -9.19 -0.15 17.81
N PRO A 371 -10.21 -0.33 18.66
CA PRO A 371 -10.66 0.70 19.60
C PRO A 371 -9.58 1.05 20.63
N PRO A 372 -9.58 2.28 21.20
CA PRO A 372 -8.53 2.78 22.10
C PRO A 372 -8.26 1.88 23.32
N GLU A 373 -9.29 1.34 23.95
CA GLU A 373 -9.14 0.45 25.11
C GLU A 373 -8.48 -0.90 24.75
N LYS A 374 -8.79 -1.44 23.56
CA LYS A 374 -8.16 -2.67 23.05
C LYS A 374 -6.71 -2.39 22.61
N ILE A 375 -6.41 -1.19 22.07
CA ILE A 375 -5.03 -0.78 21.76
C ILE A 375 -4.19 -0.83 23.02
N ARG A 376 -4.59 -0.16 24.12
CA ARG A 376 -3.85 -0.14 25.39
C ARG A 376 -3.63 -1.56 25.92
N LYS A 377 -4.68 -2.38 25.95
CA LYS A 377 -4.61 -3.78 26.42
C LYS A 377 -3.63 -4.60 25.57
N GLY A 378 -3.73 -4.55 24.25
CA GLY A 378 -2.88 -5.34 23.36
C GLY A 378 -1.42 -4.92 23.44
N VAL A 379 -1.13 -3.61 23.50
CA VAL A 379 0.23 -3.08 23.65
C VAL A 379 0.84 -3.45 25.01
N ALA A 380 0.06 -3.43 26.09
CA ALA A 380 0.53 -3.88 27.42
C ALA A 380 0.95 -5.36 27.40
N ILE A 381 0.17 -6.23 26.75
CA ILE A 381 0.50 -7.65 26.57
C ILE A 381 1.80 -7.79 25.77
N LEU A 382 1.95 -7.10 24.63
CA LEU A 382 3.17 -7.12 23.82
C LEU A 382 4.38 -6.63 24.61
N GLY A 383 4.23 -5.56 25.41
CA GLY A 383 5.29 -5.04 26.27
C GLY A 383 5.79 -6.04 27.30
N LYS A 384 4.90 -6.85 27.89
CA LYS A 384 5.28 -7.95 28.80
C LYS A 384 6.07 -9.02 28.06
N LEU A 385 5.56 -9.51 26.93
CA LEU A 385 6.21 -10.55 26.10
C LEU A 385 7.58 -10.09 25.58
N LEU A 386 7.73 -8.82 25.23
CA LEU A 386 9.00 -8.23 24.81
C LEU A 386 10.04 -8.25 25.92
N ARG A 387 9.67 -7.92 27.17
CA ARG A 387 10.59 -8.01 28.31
C ARG A 387 11.10 -9.44 28.52
N GLU A 388 10.20 -10.43 28.43
CA GLU A 388 10.54 -11.85 28.56
C GLU A 388 11.46 -12.31 27.41
N SER A 389 11.13 -11.96 26.16
CA SER A 389 11.94 -12.34 24.98
C SER A 389 13.33 -11.69 24.99
N ILE A 390 13.45 -10.42 25.40
CA ILE A 390 14.73 -9.71 25.52
C ILE A 390 15.59 -10.32 26.63
N ALA A 391 15.00 -10.70 27.77
CA ALA A 391 15.72 -11.36 28.83
C ALA A 391 16.30 -12.71 28.37
N THR A 392 15.50 -13.49 27.64
CA THR A 392 15.94 -14.78 27.09
C THR A 392 17.05 -14.61 26.04
N ALA A 393 16.96 -13.63 25.16
CA ALA A 393 17.97 -13.36 24.12
C ALA A 393 19.31 -12.86 24.66
N ARG A 394 19.36 -12.36 25.90
CA ARG A 394 20.62 -11.95 26.58
C ARG A 394 21.36 -13.11 27.20
N VAL A 395 20.69 -14.23 27.41
CA VAL A 395 21.26 -15.41 28.08
C VAL A 395 21.74 -16.47 27.08
N ALA A 396 21.25 -16.39 25.85
CA ALA A 396 21.64 -17.24 24.72
C ALA A 396 22.81 -16.64 23.94
#